data_81298b7a3a01a1dcb00c45cc6c5c727a
#
_entry.id   81298b7a3a01a1dcb00c45cc6c5c727a
#
_cell.length_a   1.000
_cell.length_b   1.000
_cell.length_c   1.000
_cell.angle_alpha   90.00
_cell.angle_beta   90.00
_cell.angle_gamma   90.00
#
_symmetry.space_group_name_H-M   'P 1'
#
loop_
_entity.id
_entity.type
_entity.pdbx_description
1 polymer ?
#
loop_
_entity_poly.entity_id
_entity_poly.type
_entity_poly.pdbx_seq_one_letter_code
_entity_poly.pdbx_strand_id
1 'polypeptide(L)'
;MTNFNGWDYSNYYHTIKENPFINFELHPKQELVALTSCHNQDGINEFLTGGPGGGGKTLLLAALALQFVEFSHYRCLVTRKKYRELVGTGSVFDILKNIPGLKSRESGLIKIVAPSGAEIHFKAFDNESHKQDVKGESYHTILNDEASELNESTLRFLYRSLRKKVDDWIPLRFGNASNPGGDSTDYLTEKYVDGESPYIRMGYKDNPYIDDETYEEALKELDYIDQQYQLKGDWHYKPSVGDLISRSEAEAQLINLTTPITYELIGIDLAGKGKDMFAVVCYDLLANGLEYIKDFNQTQSHNPEDMLLNFIFKHNPNPAAPMTSMIVIEQEGGGSPEYAKKYFEDMITEFGYDIPVELKKPQGNKYQRARPLMHSIRYGNTKLNENADYIHDFIDESIELSPDGKGRSPNLVDSASLARNYLHTEILRNQTHITVGTRIGG
;
A
#
# COMPACT_ATOMS: atom_id res chain seq x y z
N MET A 1 21.94 -9.19 36.69
CA MET A 1 21.52 -10.01 35.54
C MET A 1 20.08 -10.41 35.79
N THR A 2 19.16 -9.92 34.98
CA THR A 2 17.72 -10.20 35.09
C THR A 2 17.44 -11.51 34.36
N ASN A 3 17.14 -12.58 35.09
CA ASN A 3 16.64 -13.83 34.50
C ASN A 3 15.22 -13.60 33.96
N PHE A 4 15.07 -13.72 32.65
CA PHE A 4 13.79 -13.79 31.98
C PHE A 4 13.43 -15.28 31.82
N ASN A 5 12.71 -15.88 32.79
CA ASN A 5 12.12 -17.23 32.73
C ASN A 5 13.00 -18.33 32.04
N GLY A 6 14.30 -18.40 32.39
CA GLY A 6 15.22 -19.36 31.81
C GLY A 6 16.13 -18.85 30.68
N TRP A 7 15.80 -17.72 30.06
CA TRP A 7 16.71 -16.94 29.23
C TRP A 7 17.40 -15.90 30.11
N ASP A 8 18.69 -16.00 30.21
CA ASP A 8 19.47 -14.94 30.86
C ASP A 8 20.10 -14.02 29.79
N TYR A 9 20.65 -12.90 30.27
CA TYR A 9 21.29 -11.93 29.42
C TYR A 9 22.53 -12.49 28.68
N SER A 10 23.13 -13.58 29.18
CA SER A 10 24.28 -14.22 28.53
C SER A 10 23.90 -14.89 27.22
N ASN A 11 22.74 -15.56 27.14
CA ASN A 11 22.25 -16.16 25.90
C ASN A 11 21.93 -15.08 24.85
N TYR A 12 21.32 -13.98 25.27
CA TYR A 12 21.10 -12.82 24.38
C TYR A 12 22.44 -12.27 23.89
N TYR A 13 23.41 -12.10 24.79
CA TYR A 13 24.71 -11.55 24.45
C TYR A 13 25.41 -12.39 23.39
N HIS A 14 25.52 -13.71 23.58
CA HIS A 14 26.16 -14.61 22.62
C HIS A 14 25.43 -14.68 21.28
N THR A 15 24.09 -14.73 21.29
CA THR A 15 23.33 -14.95 20.04
C THR A 15 23.04 -13.66 19.25
N ILE A 16 23.15 -12.50 19.85
CA ILE A 16 22.95 -11.19 19.19
C ILE A 16 24.25 -10.38 19.20
N LYS A 17 24.82 -10.07 20.39
CA LYS A 17 25.94 -9.10 20.50
C LYS A 17 27.27 -9.69 20.01
N GLU A 18 27.50 -10.98 20.19
CA GLU A 18 28.71 -11.68 19.71
C GLU A 18 28.49 -12.38 18.38
N ASN A 19 27.30 -12.30 17.79
CA ASN A 19 27.00 -12.95 16.51
C ASN A 19 27.78 -12.27 15.37
N PRO A 20 28.65 -13.00 14.66
CA PRO A 20 29.54 -12.41 13.66
C PRO A 20 28.80 -11.87 12.41
N PHE A 21 27.54 -12.26 12.22
CA PHE A 21 26.70 -11.81 11.12
C PHE A 21 25.84 -10.59 11.47
N ILE A 22 25.76 -10.19 12.77
CA ILE A 22 25.04 -9.00 13.21
C ILE A 22 26.07 -7.86 13.41
N ASN A 23 26.33 -7.10 12.35
CA ASN A 23 27.31 -6.03 12.32
C ASN A 23 26.70 -4.64 12.55
N PHE A 24 25.52 -4.57 13.16
CA PHE A 24 24.80 -3.36 13.49
C PHE A 24 24.27 -3.42 14.92
N GLU A 25 24.04 -2.26 15.52
CA GLU A 25 23.53 -2.15 16.88
C GLU A 25 22.01 -2.02 16.90
N LEU A 26 21.40 -2.73 17.84
CA LEU A 26 19.98 -2.58 18.14
C LEU A 26 19.78 -1.44 19.16
N HIS A 27 18.85 -0.56 18.91
CA HIS A 27 18.45 0.44 19.89
C HIS A 27 17.59 -0.19 21.03
N PRO A 28 17.40 0.49 22.18
CA PRO A 28 16.82 -0.12 23.39
C PRO A 28 15.47 -0.82 23.19
N LYS A 29 14.59 -0.27 22.35
CA LYS A 29 13.29 -0.92 22.05
C LYS A 29 13.46 -2.20 21.22
N GLN A 30 14.38 -2.20 20.27
CA GLN A 30 14.68 -3.42 19.49
C GLN A 30 15.31 -4.50 20.40
N GLU A 31 16.21 -4.12 21.32
CA GLU A 31 16.76 -5.05 22.32
C GLU A 31 15.66 -5.64 23.21
N LEU A 32 14.72 -4.82 23.65
CA LEU A 32 13.58 -5.30 24.44
C LEU A 32 12.75 -6.34 23.66
N VAL A 33 12.48 -6.11 22.37
CA VAL A 33 11.78 -7.09 21.51
C VAL A 33 12.61 -8.37 21.38
N ALA A 34 13.91 -8.27 21.14
CA ALA A 34 14.77 -9.43 21.00
C ALA A 34 14.81 -10.30 22.28
N LEU A 35 14.89 -9.67 23.44
CA LEU A 35 14.82 -10.35 24.75
C LEU A 35 13.45 -11.00 24.97
N THR A 36 12.36 -10.27 24.75
CA THR A 36 11.00 -10.77 24.91
C THR A 36 10.70 -11.94 23.98
N SER A 37 11.26 -11.94 22.77
CA SER A 37 11.01 -12.95 21.74
C SER A 37 11.65 -14.33 22.01
N CYS A 38 12.38 -14.48 23.12
CA CYS A 38 13.10 -15.71 23.44
C CYS A 38 12.96 -16.14 24.93
N HIS A 39 12.03 -15.55 25.68
CA HIS A 39 11.94 -15.74 27.12
C HIS A 39 11.42 -17.12 27.55
N ASN A 40 10.74 -17.86 26.65
CA ASN A 40 10.19 -19.17 26.94
C ASN A 40 10.85 -20.21 26.02
N GLN A 41 11.56 -21.17 26.60
CA GLN A 41 12.21 -22.24 25.85
C GLN A 41 11.27 -23.41 25.50
N ASP A 42 10.24 -23.64 26.29
CA ASP A 42 9.34 -24.77 26.16
C ASP A 42 8.08 -24.45 25.33
N GLY A 43 7.83 -23.18 25.06
CA GLY A 43 6.66 -22.70 24.32
C GLY A 43 7.01 -21.95 23.04
N ILE A 44 5.97 -21.39 22.43
CA ILE A 44 6.12 -20.48 21.30
C ILE A 44 6.15 -19.05 21.86
N ASN A 45 7.24 -18.36 21.59
CA ASN A 45 7.35 -16.92 21.89
C ASN A 45 6.70 -16.13 20.77
N GLU A 46 5.63 -15.46 21.07
CA GLU A 46 4.97 -14.56 20.09
C GLU A 46 5.13 -13.12 20.53
N PHE A 47 5.15 -12.23 19.54
CA PHE A 47 5.11 -10.80 19.78
C PHE A 47 4.57 -10.04 18.59
N LEU A 48 4.06 -8.84 18.86
CA LEU A 48 3.82 -7.78 17.89
C LEU A 48 4.70 -6.59 18.24
N THR A 49 5.38 -6.02 17.25
CA THR A 49 6.10 -4.77 17.43
C THR A 49 5.78 -3.78 16.32
N GLY A 50 5.69 -2.52 16.66
CA GLY A 50 5.38 -1.45 15.71
C GLY A 50 4.42 -0.42 16.29
N GLY A 51 3.63 0.21 15.44
CA GLY A 51 2.79 1.37 15.73
C GLY A 51 3.13 2.45 14.74
N PRO A 52 3.72 3.61 15.13
CA PRO A 52 4.20 4.61 14.18
C PRO A 52 5.28 4.07 13.24
N GLY A 53 5.44 4.72 12.08
CA GLY A 53 6.52 4.44 11.13
C GLY A 53 7.91 4.71 11.72
N GLY A 54 8.98 4.32 11.00
CA GLY A 54 10.36 4.71 11.30
C GLY A 54 11.04 4.03 12.49
N GLY A 55 10.39 3.08 13.18
CA GLY A 55 10.93 2.42 14.38
C GLY A 55 12.08 1.42 14.15
N GLY A 56 12.55 1.21 12.91
CA GLY A 56 13.63 0.26 12.64
C GLY A 56 13.20 -1.22 12.66
N LYS A 57 11.92 -1.50 12.42
CA LYS A 57 11.34 -2.86 12.40
C LYS A 57 12.11 -3.84 11.53
N THR A 58 12.44 -3.44 10.30
CA THR A 58 13.12 -4.31 9.32
C THR A 58 14.52 -4.73 9.80
N LEU A 59 15.27 -3.81 10.39
CA LEU A 59 16.60 -4.11 10.96
C LEU A 59 16.50 -5.07 12.14
N LEU A 60 15.50 -4.88 13.01
CA LEU A 60 15.19 -5.81 14.08
C LEU A 60 14.89 -7.21 13.55
N LEU A 61 14.01 -7.33 12.52
CA LEU A 61 13.68 -8.64 11.93
C LEU A 61 14.94 -9.28 11.31
N ALA A 62 15.83 -8.51 10.71
CA ALA A 62 17.13 -9.02 10.21
C ALA A 62 17.97 -9.60 11.35
N ALA A 63 18.12 -8.90 12.48
CA ALA A 63 18.83 -9.41 13.65
C ALA A 63 18.22 -10.69 14.20
N LEU A 64 16.88 -10.73 14.33
CA LEU A 64 16.16 -11.91 14.82
C LEU A 64 16.27 -13.11 13.88
N ALA A 65 16.31 -12.88 12.56
CA ALA A 65 16.52 -13.94 11.58
C ALA A 65 17.94 -14.52 11.68
N LEU A 66 18.93 -13.68 11.99
CA LEU A 66 20.33 -14.10 12.13
C LEU A 66 20.67 -14.73 13.48
N GLN A 67 19.85 -14.52 14.50
CA GLN A 67 20.18 -14.83 15.89
C GLN A 67 20.72 -16.25 16.11
N PHE A 68 20.24 -17.24 15.37
CA PHE A 68 20.63 -18.65 15.54
C PHE A 68 21.29 -19.25 14.29
N VAL A 69 21.78 -18.44 13.36
CA VAL A 69 22.37 -18.95 12.11
C VAL A 69 23.68 -19.72 12.27
N GLU A 70 24.31 -19.70 13.44
CA GLU A 70 25.47 -20.51 13.74
C GLU A 70 25.13 -22.00 13.95
N PHE A 71 23.85 -22.34 14.12
CA PHE A 71 23.36 -23.70 14.33
C PHE A 71 22.80 -24.29 13.04
N SER A 72 23.44 -25.34 12.50
CA SER A 72 23.16 -25.90 11.16
C SER A 72 21.71 -26.33 10.92
N HIS A 73 20.99 -26.68 11.98
CA HIS A 73 19.58 -27.12 11.90
C HIS A 73 18.57 -25.97 12.00
N TYR A 74 19.03 -24.76 12.28
CA TYR A 74 18.16 -23.59 12.37
C TYR A 74 17.46 -23.30 11.03
N ARG A 75 16.16 -23.06 11.11
CA ARG A 75 15.33 -22.64 9.97
C ARG A 75 14.49 -21.45 10.38
N CYS A 76 14.61 -20.37 9.60
CA CYS A 76 13.82 -19.15 9.75
C CYS A 76 13.00 -18.93 8.47
N LEU A 77 11.80 -18.41 8.62
CA LEU A 77 10.97 -17.92 7.52
C LEU A 77 10.68 -16.44 7.72
N VAL A 78 10.99 -15.60 6.73
CA VAL A 78 10.60 -14.21 6.66
C VAL A 78 9.50 -14.07 5.63
N THR A 79 8.40 -13.41 5.99
CA THR A 79 7.24 -13.27 5.11
C THR A 79 6.88 -11.81 4.88
N ARG A 80 6.24 -11.54 3.76
CA ARG A 80 5.59 -10.27 3.42
C ARG A 80 4.42 -10.54 2.46
N LYS A 81 3.49 -9.60 2.30
CA LYS A 81 2.38 -9.77 1.34
C LYS A 81 2.88 -9.80 -0.09
N LYS A 82 3.67 -8.81 -0.52
CA LYS A 82 4.10 -8.67 -1.92
C LYS A 82 5.55 -9.09 -2.15
N TYR A 83 5.77 -9.84 -3.22
CA TYR A 83 7.10 -10.32 -3.61
C TYR A 83 8.12 -9.19 -3.80
N ARG A 84 7.75 -8.13 -4.55
CA ARG A 84 8.66 -7.01 -4.83
C ARG A 84 9.16 -6.31 -3.56
N GLU A 85 8.30 -6.22 -2.55
CA GLU A 85 8.63 -5.60 -1.28
C GLU A 85 9.46 -6.54 -0.39
N LEU A 86 9.27 -7.86 -0.50
CA LEU A 86 10.03 -8.87 0.22
C LEU A 86 11.52 -8.87 -0.14
N VAL A 87 11.84 -8.66 -1.44
CA VAL A 87 13.22 -8.72 -1.97
C VAL A 87 13.77 -7.36 -2.40
N GLY A 88 12.96 -6.30 -2.29
CA GLY A 88 13.32 -4.94 -2.71
C GLY A 88 14.38 -4.30 -1.81
N THR A 89 14.93 -3.18 -2.26
CA THR A 89 15.92 -2.39 -1.51
C THR A 89 15.41 -2.02 -0.12
N GLY A 90 16.23 -2.24 0.90
CA GLY A 90 15.90 -1.99 2.31
C GLY A 90 15.05 -3.07 2.98
N SER A 91 14.67 -4.16 2.27
CA SER A 91 14.00 -5.31 2.87
C SER A 91 14.95 -6.13 3.75
N VAL A 92 14.38 -7.03 4.57
CA VAL A 92 15.19 -8.00 5.35
C VAL A 92 16.10 -8.81 4.43
N PHE A 93 15.60 -9.26 3.26
CA PHE A 93 16.43 -9.98 2.29
C PHE A 93 17.59 -9.14 1.77
N ASP A 94 17.34 -7.87 1.41
CA ASP A 94 18.37 -6.95 0.91
C ASP A 94 19.45 -6.69 1.95
N ILE A 95 19.08 -6.53 3.22
CA ILE A 95 20.04 -6.40 4.32
C ILE A 95 20.92 -7.66 4.42
N LEU A 96 20.30 -8.84 4.46
CA LEU A 96 21.01 -10.10 4.72
C LEU A 96 21.92 -10.54 3.56
N LYS A 97 21.50 -10.33 2.31
CA LYS A 97 22.32 -10.72 1.14
C LYS A 97 23.64 -9.95 1.04
N ASN A 98 23.72 -8.79 1.67
CA ASN A 98 24.91 -7.94 1.68
C ASN A 98 25.87 -8.24 2.86
N ILE A 99 25.52 -9.18 3.75
CA ILE A 99 26.38 -9.55 4.89
C ILE A 99 27.47 -10.52 4.41
N PRO A 100 28.77 -10.20 4.63
CA PRO A 100 29.87 -11.08 4.26
C PRO A 100 29.74 -12.47 4.89
N GLY A 101 29.98 -13.52 4.11
CA GLY A 101 29.90 -14.90 4.55
C GLY A 101 28.55 -15.58 4.39
N LEU A 102 27.48 -14.82 4.20
CA LEU A 102 26.17 -15.37 3.85
C LEU A 102 26.06 -15.57 2.33
N LYS A 103 25.32 -16.59 1.91
CA LYS A 103 25.09 -16.89 0.49
C LYS A 103 23.59 -16.77 0.16
N SER A 104 23.26 -15.91 -0.80
CA SER A 104 21.89 -15.80 -1.31
C SER A 104 21.61 -16.81 -2.43
N ARG A 105 20.38 -17.32 -2.46
CA ARG A 105 19.81 -18.07 -3.58
C ARG A 105 18.50 -17.40 -4.00
N GLU A 106 18.45 -16.91 -5.22
CA GLU A 106 17.33 -16.11 -5.76
C GLU A 106 16.47 -16.87 -6.78
N SER A 107 16.76 -18.17 -7.02
CA SER A 107 15.99 -19.02 -7.90
C SER A 107 15.27 -20.13 -7.14
N GLY A 108 14.00 -20.36 -7.44
CA GLY A 108 13.13 -21.26 -6.70
C GLY A 108 12.71 -20.67 -5.36
N LEU A 109 12.83 -21.40 -4.26
CA LEU A 109 12.65 -20.85 -2.92
C LEU A 109 13.81 -19.90 -2.60
N ILE A 110 13.46 -18.62 -2.44
CA ILE A 110 14.45 -17.60 -2.08
C ILE A 110 14.94 -17.85 -0.67
N LYS A 111 16.25 -17.87 -0.50
CA LYS A 111 16.86 -18.10 0.82
C LYS A 111 18.24 -17.50 0.96
N ILE A 112 18.61 -17.25 2.20
CA ILE A 112 19.97 -16.98 2.66
C ILE A 112 20.47 -18.23 3.37
N VAL A 113 21.71 -18.63 3.07
CA VAL A 113 22.36 -19.82 3.67
C VAL A 113 23.60 -19.36 4.39
N ALA A 114 23.69 -19.66 5.68
CA ALA A 114 24.88 -19.41 6.51
C ALA A 114 25.96 -20.50 6.32
N PRO A 115 27.23 -20.23 6.64
CA PRO A 115 28.31 -21.23 6.58
C PRO A 115 28.05 -22.48 7.43
N SER A 116 27.29 -22.36 8.50
CA SER A 116 26.85 -23.47 9.36
C SER A 116 25.90 -24.45 8.63
N GLY A 117 25.23 -24.03 7.56
CA GLY A 117 24.14 -24.74 6.91
C GLY A 117 22.74 -24.30 7.37
N ALA A 118 22.63 -23.35 8.28
CA ALA A 118 21.35 -22.72 8.64
C ALA A 118 20.75 -21.99 7.44
N GLU A 119 19.43 -21.97 7.36
CA GLU A 119 18.72 -21.36 6.24
C GLU A 119 17.67 -20.37 6.72
N ILE A 120 17.63 -19.18 6.08
CA ILE A 120 16.58 -18.19 6.22
C ILE A 120 15.82 -18.14 4.90
N HIS A 121 14.56 -18.55 4.91
CA HIS A 121 13.68 -18.61 3.75
C HIS A 121 12.87 -17.32 3.64
N PHE A 122 12.54 -16.91 2.41
CA PHE A 122 11.74 -15.72 2.11
C PHE A 122 10.55 -16.09 1.25
N LYS A 123 9.34 -15.73 1.68
CA LYS A 123 8.11 -16.08 0.96
C LYS A 123 7.08 -14.95 1.01
N ALA A 124 6.56 -14.59 -0.16
CA ALA A 124 5.42 -13.68 -0.26
C ALA A 124 4.10 -14.45 -0.21
N PHE A 125 3.06 -13.80 0.34
CA PHE A 125 1.71 -14.37 0.49
C PHE A 125 0.64 -13.42 -0.06
N ASP A 126 0.75 -13.06 -1.33
CA ASP A 126 -0.24 -12.25 -2.05
C ASP A 126 -1.42 -13.07 -2.59
N ASN A 127 -1.31 -14.41 -2.54
CA ASN A 127 -2.32 -15.36 -2.99
C ASN A 127 -2.45 -16.54 -2.02
N GLU A 128 -3.67 -17.04 -1.81
CA GLU A 128 -3.97 -18.21 -0.99
C GLU A 128 -3.22 -19.48 -1.44
N SER A 129 -2.94 -19.64 -2.75
CA SER A 129 -2.19 -20.78 -3.30
C SER A 129 -0.76 -20.85 -2.75
N HIS A 130 -0.15 -19.72 -2.34
CA HIS A 130 1.21 -19.68 -1.81
C HIS A 130 1.39 -20.41 -0.47
N LYS A 131 0.29 -20.68 0.24
CA LYS A 131 0.32 -21.55 1.43
C LYS A 131 0.77 -22.98 1.12
N GLN A 132 0.52 -23.46 -0.11
CA GLN A 132 0.95 -24.80 -0.54
C GLN A 132 2.47 -24.93 -0.60
N ASP A 133 3.19 -23.88 -0.93
CA ASP A 133 4.65 -23.90 -1.12
C ASP A 133 5.44 -24.09 0.19
N VAL A 134 4.83 -23.76 1.33
CA VAL A 134 5.44 -23.97 2.66
C VAL A 134 4.75 -25.07 3.46
N LYS A 135 3.80 -25.77 2.83
CA LYS A 135 3.07 -26.87 3.48
C LYS A 135 4.02 -28.04 3.74
N GLY A 136 4.15 -28.43 5.00
CA GLY A 136 5.05 -29.52 5.42
C GLY A 136 6.41 -29.04 5.90
N GLU A 137 6.81 -27.81 5.62
CA GLU A 137 8.02 -27.20 6.17
C GLU A 137 7.88 -26.95 7.68
N SER A 138 9.02 -26.94 8.37
CA SER A 138 9.11 -26.68 9.81
C SER A 138 10.15 -25.62 10.09
N TYR A 139 9.75 -24.61 10.89
CA TYR A 139 10.59 -23.48 11.21
C TYR A 139 10.72 -23.30 12.73
N HIS A 140 11.90 -22.85 13.18
CA HIS A 140 12.10 -22.39 14.56
C HIS A 140 11.58 -20.98 14.75
N THR A 141 11.78 -20.14 13.72
CA THR A 141 11.41 -18.72 13.72
C THR A 141 10.60 -18.39 12.48
N ILE A 142 9.48 -17.71 12.67
CA ILE A 142 8.71 -17.08 11.59
C ILE A 142 8.58 -15.61 11.92
N LEU A 143 8.97 -14.76 10.97
CA LEU A 143 8.97 -13.29 11.09
C LEU A 143 8.11 -12.71 9.97
N ASN A 144 7.04 -12.04 10.34
CA ASN A 144 6.09 -11.43 9.42
C ASN A 144 6.38 -9.93 9.35
N ASP A 145 6.96 -9.48 8.25
CA ASP A 145 7.20 -8.07 7.97
C ASP A 145 5.91 -7.47 7.37
N GLU A 146 5.48 -6.32 7.86
CA GLU A 146 4.19 -5.71 7.60
C GLU A 146 3.03 -6.71 7.81
N ALA A 147 3.00 -7.32 8.99
CA ALA A 147 2.07 -8.40 9.34
C ALA A 147 0.60 -8.01 9.17
N SER A 148 0.24 -6.73 9.38
CA SER A 148 -1.14 -6.26 9.19
C SER A 148 -1.62 -6.40 7.75
N GLU A 149 -0.73 -6.37 6.76
CA GLU A 149 -1.08 -6.55 5.36
C GLU A 149 -1.44 -8.00 4.99
N LEU A 150 -0.90 -8.99 5.73
CA LEU A 150 -1.26 -10.38 5.55
C LEU A 150 -2.68 -10.62 6.06
N ASN A 151 -3.43 -11.53 5.45
CA ASN A 151 -4.74 -11.88 6.01
C ASN A 151 -4.59 -12.81 7.24
N GLU A 152 -5.57 -12.77 8.13
CA GLU A 152 -5.61 -13.56 9.36
C GLU A 152 -5.41 -15.06 9.11
N SER A 153 -6.05 -15.61 8.06
CA SER A 153 -5.93 -17.03 7.74
C SER A 153 -4.50 -17.44 7.38
N THR A 154 -3.72 -16.52 6.80
CA THR A 154 -2.30 -16.71 6.50
C THR A 154 -1.46 -16.70 7.79
N LEU A 155 -1.68 -15.74 8.68
CA LEU A 155 -0.98 -15.69 9.98
C LEU A 155 -1.24 -16.96 10.81
N ARG A 156 -2.50 -17.40 10.88
CA ARG A 156 -2.88 -18.66 11.57
C ARG A 156 -2.28 -19.90 10.91
N PHE A 157 -2.18 -19.92 9.58
CA PHE A 157 -1.53 -21.01 8.84
C PHE A 157 -0.04 -21.07 9.14
N LEU A 158 0.66 -19.94 9.10
CA LEU A 158 2.09 -19.82 9.36
C LEU A 158 2.44 -20.26 10.79
N TYR A 159 1.64 -19.89 11.78
CA TYR A 159 1.82 -20.29 13.17
C TYR A 159 1.92 -21.81 13.35
N ARG A 160 1.16 -22.59 12.57
CA ARG A 160 1.19 -24.07 12.61
C ARG A 160 2.48 -24.68 12.05
N SER A 161 3.29 -23.91 11.36
CA SER A 161 4.58 -24.35 10.79
C SER A 161 5.74 -24.23 11.78
N LEU A 162 5.49 -23.69 12.98
CA LEU A 162 6.46 -23.66 14.07
C LEU A 162 6.58 -25.04 14.70
N ARG A 163 7.74 -25.67 14.55
CA ARG A 163 8.03 -27.00 15.07
C ARG A 163 9.53 -27.18 15.30
N LYS A 164 9.90 -27.88 16.36
CA LYS A 164 11.28 -28.28 16.66
C LYS A 164 11.33 -29.74 17.20
N LYS A 165 12.52 -30.33 17.21
CA LYS A 165 12.74 -31.62 17.86
C LYS A 165 12.65 -31.46 19.39
N VAL A 166 12.37 -32.58 20.09
CA VAL A 166 12.18 -32.58 21.55
C VAL A 166 13.42 -32.04 22.30
N ASP A 167 14.61 -32.40 21.85
CA ASP A 167 15.87 -31.99 22.49
C ASP A 167 16.48 -30.73 21.92
N ASP A 168 15.73 -29.99 21.08
CA ASP A 168 16.21 -28.79 20.46
C ASP A 168 16.01 -27.60 21.41
N TRP A 169 17.11 -26.95 21.76
CA TRP A 169 17.13 -25.82 22.70
C TRP A 169 16.77 -24.48 22.04
N ILE A 170 16.77 -24.40 20.69
CA ILE A 170 16.40 -23.16 20.01
C ILE A 170 14.91 -22.87 20.28
N PRO A 171 14.57 -21.68 20.82
CA PRO A 171 13.18 -21.36 21.13
C PRO A 171 12.35 -21.20 19.85
N LEU A 172 11.09 -21.64 19.89
CA LEU A 172 10.14 -21.35 18.82
C LEU A 172 9.68 -19.90 18.93
N ARG A 173 9.62 -19.19 17.78
CA ARG A 173 9.28 -17.79 17.73
C ARG A 173 8.36 -17.44 16.58
N PHE A 174 7.30 -16.67 16.88
CA PHE A 174 6.39 -16.07 15.93
C PHE A 174 6.38 -14.55 16.11
N GLY A 175 7.12 -13.85 15.26
CA GLY A 175 7.27 -12.41 15.33
C GLY A 175 6.45 -11.68 14.28
N ASN A 176 5.73 -10.65 14.70
CA ASN A 176 4.98 -9.76 13.83
C ASN A 176 5.54 -8.35 13.99
N ALA A 177 5.92 -7.73 12.87
CA ALA A 177 6.34 -6.34 12.81
C ALA A 177 5.43 -5.61 11.83
N SER A 178 4.76 -4.54 12.29
CA SER A 178 3.81 -3.82 11.43
C SER A 178 3.41 -2.46 11.98
N ASN A 179 2.90 -1.62 11.08
CA ASN A 179 2.00 -0.54 11.41
C ASN A 179 0.55 -1.04 11.30
N PRO A 180 -0.45 -0.37 11.93
CA PRO A 180 -1.87 -0.67 11.69
C PRO A 180 -2.29 -0.30 10.25
N GLY A 181 -3.49 -0.71 9.82
CA GLY A 181 -4.14 -0.30 8.57
C GLY A 181 -4.23 -1.37 7.48
N GLY A 182 -3.74 -2.59 7.73
CA GLY A 182 -3.86 -3.72 6.79
C GLY A 182 -5.02 -4.67 7.11
N ASP A 183 -5.13 -5.74 6.32
CA ASP A 183 -6.22 -6.73 6.36
C ASP A 183 -6.38 -7.44 7.72
N SER A 184 -5.28 -7.61 8.47
CA SER A 184 -5.26 -8.26 9.79
C SER A 184 -5.20 -7.29 10.96
N THR A 185 -5.42 -6.00 10.77
CA THR A 185 -5.31 -5.02 11.86
C THR A 185 -6.19 -5.40 13.04
N ASP A 186 -7.46 -5.74 12.82
CA ASP A 186 -8.39 -6.12 13.90
C ASP A 186 -7.90 -7.36 14.66
N TYR A 187 -7.45 -8.40 13.96
CA TYR A 187 -6.90 -9.61 14.57
C TYR A 187 -5.64 -9.33 15.42
N LEU A 188 -4.72 -8.51 14.90
CA LEU A 188 -3.50 -8.15 15.62
C LEU A 188 -3.80 -7.26 16.83
N THR A 189 -4.76 -6.35 16.70
CA THR A 189 -5.24 -5.50 17.81
C THR A 189 -5.83 -6.36 18.92
N GLU A 190 -6.79 -7.22 18.60
CA GLU A 190 -7.44 -8.09 19.59
C GLU A 190 -6.45 -9.02 20.29
N LYS A 191 -5.51 -9.61 19.54
CA LYS A 191 -4.58 -10.60 20.08
C LYS A 191 -3.43 -9.99 20.90
N TYR A 192 -2.87 -8.87 20.45
CA TYR A 192 -1.63 -8.32 20.97
C TYR A 192 -1.82 -6.97 21.66
N VAL A 193 -2.55 -6.04 21.07
CA VAL A 193 -2.69 -4.68 21.63
C VAL A 193 -3.60 -4.68 22.83
N ASP A 194 -4.75 -5.35 22.71
CA ASP A 194 -5.77 -5.49 23.75
C ASP A 194 -5.68 -6.84 24.49
N GLY A 195 -4.94 -7.79 23.92
CA GLY A 195 -4.84 -9.16 24.41
C GLY A 195 -3.66 -9.38 25.36
N GLU A 196 -3.43 -10.65 25.69
CA GLU A 196 -2.36 -11.06 26.62
C GLU A 196 -1.01 -11.31 25.94
N SER A 197 -0.96 -11.43 24.61
CA SER A 197 0.30 -11.64 23.88
C SER A 197 1.14 -10.35 23.84
N PRO A 198 2.48 -10.43 23.95
CA PRO A 198 3.31 -9.25 24.06
C PRO A 198 3.18 -8.30 22.86
N TYR A 199 2.85 -7.04 23.15
CA TYR A 199 2.92 -5.92 22.23
C TYR A 199 3.98 -4.91 22.69
N ILE A 200 4.95 -4.62 21.85
CA ILE A 200 5.98 -3.64 22.11
C ILE A 200 5.84 -2.50 21.10
N ARG A 201 5.24 -1.39 21.55
CA ARG A 201 5.10 -0.20 20.71
C ARG A 201 6.46 0.37 20.36
N MET A 202 6.73 0.54 19.07
CA MET A 202 8.00 1.06 18.55
C MET A 202 7.73 1.94 17.32
N GLY A 203 8.24 3.16 17.33
CA GLY A 203 8.07 4.14 16.28
C GLY A 203 9.31 5.00 16.10
N TYR A 204 9.24 6.01 15.20
CA TYR A 204 10.36 6.90 14.87
C TYR A 204 10.98 7.58 16.09
N LYS A 205 10.22 7.96 17.12
CA LYS A 205 10.70 8.57 18.36
C LYS A 205 11.56 7.64 19.24
N ASP A 206 11.52 6.35 18.99
CA ASP A 206 12.36 5.35 19.66
C ASP A 206 13.67 5.08 18.91
N ASN A 207 13.78 5.58 17.66
CA ASN A 207 14.89 5.29 16.75
C ASN A 207 15.93 6.43 16.74
N PRO A 208 17.08 6.28 17.40
CA PRO A 208 18.07 7.34 17.52
C PRO A 208 18.79 7.70 16.21
N TYR A 209 18.50 6.99 15.13
CA TYR A 209 19.12 7.21 13.80
C TYR A 209 18.21 8.02 12.85
N ILE A 210 17.04 8.45 13.31
CA ILE A 210 16.09 9.27 12.55
C ILE A 210 15.98 10.64 13.23
N ASP A 211 16.01 11.69 12.45
CA ASP A 211 15.64 13.02 12.90
C ASP A 211 14.10 13.09 13.05
N ASP A 212 13.66 13.18 14.30
CA ASP A 212 12.24 13.09 14.65
C ASP A 212 11.39 14.18 14.01
N GLU A 213 11.89 15.42 13.96
CA GLU A 213 11.15 16.57 13.47
C GLU A 213 10.94 16.47 11.96
N THR A 214 12.02 16.24 11.21
CA THR A 214 11.97 16.08 9.74
C THR A 214 11.11 14.88 9.35
N TYR A 215 11.20 13.75 10.08
CA TYR A 215 10.40 12.57 9.78
C TYR A 215 8.91 12.78 10.10
N GLU A 216 8.59 13.46 11.20
CA GLU A 216 7.23 13.81 11.57
C GLU A 216 6.60 14.77 10.56
N GLU A 217 7.36 15.76 10.06
CA GLU A 217 6.90 16.65 8.98
C GLU A 217 6.55 15.86 7.70
N ALA A 218 7.42 14.95 7.29
CA ALA A 218 7.15 14.09 6.13
C ALA A 218 5.89 13.23 6.32
N LEU A 219 5.64 12.73 7.53
CA LEU A 219 4.43 11.95 7.83
C LEU A 219 3.15 12.82 7.88
N LYS A 220 3.25 14.11 8.16
CA LYS A 220 2.11 15.05 8.12
C LYS A 220 1.62 15.32 6.69
N GLU A 221 2.46 15.09 5.68
CA GLU A 221 2.08 15.18 4.26
C GLU A 221 1.23 13.97 3.78
N LEU A 222 1.13 12.91 4.58
CA LEU A 222 0.26 11.78 4.28
C LEU A 222 -1.22 12.18 4.42
N ASP A 223 -2.11 11.42 3.77
CA ASP A 223 -3.54 11.61 3.99
C ASP A 223 -3.93 11.32 5.45
N TYR A 224 -5.10 11.82 5.85
CA TYR A 224 -5.57 11.73 7.25
C TYR A 224 -5.57 10.31 7.79
N ILE A 225 -5.97 9.33 6.99
CA ILE A 225 -6.03 7.91 7.40
C ILE A 225 -4.61 7.36 7.62
N ASP A 226 -3.70 7.62 6.68
CA ASP A 226 -2.31 7.18 6.81
C ASP A 226 -1.61 7.90 7.98
N GLN A 227 -1.97 9.14 8.30
CA GLN A 227 -1.50 9.80 9.52
C GLN A 227 -1.96 9.06 10.80
N GLN A 228 -3.20 8.56 10.87
CA GLN A 228 -3.62 7.75 12.03
C GLN A 228 -2.76 6.49 12.17
N TYR A 229 -2.43 5.84 11.06
CA TYR A 229 -1.65 4.61 11.05
C TYR A 229 -0.14 4.84 11.19
N GLN A 230 0.44 5.71 10.38
CA GLN A 230 1.89 5.86 10.25
C GLN A 230 2.47 6.86 11.25
N LEU A 231 1.77 7.98 11.52
CA LEU A 231 2.21 9.01 12.46
C LEU A 231 1.83 8.67 13.88
N LYS A 232 0.54 8.31 14.11
CA LYS A 232 0.05 8.02 15.47
C LYS A 232 0.23 6.56 15.87
N GLY A 233 0.26 5.63 14.90
CA GLY A 233 0.31 4.19 15.15
C GLY A 233 -0.92 3.70 15.89
N ASP A 234 -2.11 4.23 15.50
CA ASP A 234 -3.37 3.94 16.17
C ASP A 234 -3.98 2.64 15.64
N TRP A 235 -3.89 1.58 16.45
CA TRP A 235 -4.43 0.26 16.12
C TRP A 235 -5.96 0.17 16.23
N HIS A 236 -6.59 1.11 16.93
CA HIS A 236 -8.04 1.14 17.12
C HIS A 236 -8.75 2.03 16.10
N TYR A 237 -7.98 2.84 15.36
CA TYR A 237 -8.56 3.70 14.35
C TYR A 237 -9.18 2.88 13.23
N LYS A 238 -10.46 3.14 12.97
CA LYS A 238 -11.21 2.56 11.86
C LYS A 238 -11.70 3.67 10.96
N PRO A 239 -11.30 3.67 9.66
CA PRO A 239 -11.81 4.65 8.73
C PRO A 239 -13.34 4.68 8.72
N SER A 240 -13.89 5.87 8.69
CA SER A 240 -15.33 6.10 8.68
C SER A 240 -15.74 7.03 7.55
N VAL A 241 -17.05 7.13 7.33
CA VAL A 241 -17.64 8.08 6.39
C VAL A 241 -17.23 9.52 6.80
N GLY A 242 -16.78 10.32 5.83
CA GLY A 242 -16.31 11.69 6.04
C GLY A 242 -14.82 11.84 6.40
N ASP A 243 -14.10 10.76 6.69
CA ASP A 243 -12.67 10.84 7.02
C ASP A 243 -11.80 11.27 5.84
N LEU A 244 -12.20 10.94 4.62
CA LEU A 244 -11.44 11.34 3.43
C LEU A 244 -11.53 12.83 3.17
N ILE A 245 -12.74 13.40 3.27
CA ILE A 245 -13.00 14.82 3.06
C ILE A 245 -14.31 15.21 3.74
N SER A 246 -14.34 16.39 4.33
CA SER A 246 -15.55 17.03 4.83
C SER A 246 -16.17 17.94 3.76
N ARG A 247 -17.47 18.23 3.89
CA ARG A 247 -18.18 19.16 2.99
C ARG A 247 -17.49 20.52 2.92
N SER A 248 -17.12 21.08 4.07
CA SER A 248 -16.46 22.39 4.14
C SER A 248 -15.10 22.44 3.43
N GLU A 249 -14.34 21.33 3.51
CA GLU A 249 -13.04 21.21 2.80
C GLU A 249 -13.24 21.13 1.28
N ALA A 250 -14.25 20.37 0.81
CA ALA A 250 -14.57 20.26 -0.61
C ALA A 250 -15.11 21.60 -1.17
N GLU A 251 -16.06 22.24 -0.48
CA GLU A 251 -16.64 23.52 -0.88
C GLU A 251 -15.62 24.67 -0.88
N ALA A 252 -14.60 24.61 -0.02
CA ALA A 252 -13.50 25.58 -0.02
C ALA A 252 -12.64 25.54 -1.30
N GLN A 253 -12.76 24.48 -2.12
CA GLN A 253 -12.05 24.36 -3.39
C GLN A 253 -12.88 24.77 -4.60
N LEU A 254 -14.13 25.18 -4.40
CA LEU A 254 -15.00 25.67 -5.47
C LEU A 254 -14.49 27.02 -6.00
N ILE A 255 -14.15 27.06 -7.28
CA ILE A 255 -13.62 28.25 -7.95
C ILE A 255 -13.81 28.13 -9.46
N ASN A 256 -13.98 29.29 -10.12
CA ASN A 256 -13.95 29.37 -11.59
C ASN A 256 -12.55 29.79 -12.04
N LEU A 257 -11.83 28.91 -12.73
CA LEU A 257 -10.47 29.13 -13.20
C LEU A 257 -10.43 29.33 -14.73
N THR A 258 -9.56 30.24 -15.16
CA THR A 258 -9.28 30.52 -16.59
C THR A 258 -7.82 30.22 -16.94
N THR A 259 -7.10 29.52 -16.10
CA THR A 259 -5.69 29.17 -16.32
C THR A 259 -5.54 28.26 -17.53
N PRO A 260 -4.51 28.44 -18.39
CA PRO A 260 -4.27 27.56 -19.53
C PRO A 260 -4.12 26.09 -19.11
N ILE A 261 -4.66 25.20 -19.95
CA ILE A 261 -4.66 23.76 -19.72
C ILE A 261 -3.41 23.14 -20.38
N THR A 262 -2.72 22.24 -19.69
CA THR A 262 -1.61 21.46 -20.23
C THR A 262 -2.09 20.10 -20.73
N TYR A 263 -2.96 19.44 -19.97
CA TYR A 263 -3.62 18.19 -20.34
C TYR A 263 -5.08 18.25 -19.93
N GLU A 264 -5.97 17.81 -20.81
CA GLU A 264 -7.37 17.57 -20.52
C GLU A 264 -7.64 16.06 -20.67
N LEU A 265 -8.23 15.45 -19.68
CA LEU A 265 -8.61 14.06 -19.65
C LEU A 265 -10.12 13.92 -19.50
N ILE A 266 -10.71 12.96 -20.21
CA ILE A 266 -12.08 12.52 -19.96
C ILE A 266 -12.01 11.15 -19.28
N GLY A 267 -12.45 11.07 -18.02
CA GLY A 267 -12.56 9.84 -17.25
C GLY A 267 -13.99 9.28 -17.34
N ILE A 268 -14.12 7.99 -17.60
CA ILE A 268 -15.43 7.32 -17.77
C ILE A 268 -15.52 6.14 -16.83
N ASP A 269 -16.51 6.15 -15.93
CA ASP A 269 -16.97 5.00 -15.17
C ASP A 269 -18.18 4.38 -15.87
N LEU A 270 -18.00 3.14 -16.35
CA LEU A 270 -19.08 2.40 -17.00
C LEU A 270 -20.05 1.89 -15.93
N ALA A 271 -21.35 2.10 -16.15
CA ALA A 271 -22.37 1.54 -15.27
C ALA A 271 -22.28 0.01 -15.25
N GLY A 272 -22.17 -0.55 -14.07
CA GLY A 272 -22.31 -1.99 -13.84
C GLY A 272 -23.74 -2.49 -14.11
N LYS A 273 -23.98 -3.78 -13.82
CA LYS A 273 -25.33 -4.35 -13.92
C LYS A 273 -26.23 -3.80 -12.80
N GLY A 274 -27.31 -3.13 -13.16
CA GLY A 274 -28.38 -2.77 -12.22
C GLY A 274 -28.69 -1.28 -12.12
N LYS A 275 -28.55 -0.68 -10.93
CA LYS A 275 -28.93 0.72 -10.67
C LYS A 275 -27.77 1.72 -10.79
N ASP A 276 -26.59 1.26 -11.19
CA ASP A 276 -25.42 2.11 -11.32
C ASP A 276 -25.59 3.13 -12.45
N MET A 277 -25.00 4.30 -12.24
CA MET A 277 -25.00 5.39 -13.22
C MET A 277 -23.75 5.28 -14.07
N PHE A 278 -23.88 5.50 -15.38
CA PHE A 278 -22.76 5.84 -16.23
C PHE A 278 -22.31 7.27 -15.89
N ALA A 279 -21.05 7.47 -15.58
CA ALA A 279 -20.52 8.78 -15.17
C ALA A 279 -19.30 9.18 -16.00
N VAL A 280 -19.18 10.47 -16.28
CA VAL A 280 -18.07 11.04 -17.02
C VAL A 280 -17.61 12.34 -16.36
N VAL A 281 -16.29 12.57 -16.37
CA VAL A 281 -15.64 13.78 -15.87
C VAL A 281 -14.72 14.39 -16.93
N CYS A 282 -14.66 15.71 -16.98
CA CYS A 282 -13.59 16.47 -17.64
C CYS A 282 -12.61 16.95 -16.56
N TYR A 283 -11.36 16.47 -16.65
CA TYR A 283 -10.32 16.64 -15.65
C TYR A 283 -9.07 17.27 -16.28
N ASP A 284 -8.66 18.42 -15.79
CA ASP A 284 -7.58 19.22 -16.36
C ASP A 284 -6.34 19.23 -15.46
N LEU A 285 -5.16 19.17 -16.08
CA LEU A 285 -3.90 19.64 -15.50
C LEU A 285 -3.62 21.04 -16.05
N LEU A 286 -3.53 22.02 -15.18
CA LEU A 286 -3.31 23.42 -15.54
C LEU A 286 -1.80 23.71 -15.67
N ALA A 287 -1.46 24.77 -16.41
CA ALA A 287 -0.08 25.20 -16.66
C ALA A 287 0.69 25.62 -15.38
N ASN A 288 -0.02 25.95 -14.31
CA ASN A 288 0.56 26.25 -12.99
C ASN A 288 0.76 25.00 -12.10
N GLY A 289 0.45 23.80 -12.62
CA GLY A 289 0.57 22.53 -11.90
C GLY A 289 -0.62 22.15 -11.03
N LEU A 290 -1.66 23.02 -10.91
CA LEU A 290 -2.89 22.64 -10.24
C LEU A 290 -3.72 21.69 -11.11
N GLU A 291 -4.46 20.82 -10.45
CA GLU A 291 -5.46 19.97 -11.06
C GLU A 291 -6.84 20.65 -10.97
N TYR A 292 -7.72 20.41 -11.94
CA TYR A 292 -9.02 21.06 -12.00
C TYR A 292 -10.11 20.13 -12.51
N ILE A 293 -11.12 19.88 -11.71
CA ILE A 293 -12.32 19.22 -12.17
C ILE A 293 -13.21 20.26 -12.84
N LYS A 294 -13.27 20.18 -14.17
CA LYS A 294 -13.91 21.18 -15.02
C LYS A 294 -15.41 20.94 -15.16
N ASP A 295 -15.84 19.68 -15.31
CA ASP A 295 -17.22 19.34 -15.53
C ASP A 295 -17.53 17.86 -15.29
N PHE A 296 -18.80 17.54 -15.09
CA PHE A 296 -19.32 16.18 -14.95
C PHE A 296 -20.57 15.97 -15.81
N ASN A 297 -20.88 14.70 -16.10
CA ASN A 297 -22.21 14.26 -16.51
C ASN A 297 -22.47 12.82 -16.05
N GLN A 298 -23.73 12.45 -15.87
CA GLN A 298 -24.12 11.08 -15.50
C GLN A 298 -25.51 10.72 -16.03
N THR A 299 -25.73 9.43 -16.29
CA THR A 299 -27.02 8.92 -16.76
C THR A 299 -27.27 7.48 -16.35
N GLN A 300 -28.55 7.11 -16.17
CA GLN A 300 -29.01 5.72 -16.01
C GLN A 300 -29.47 5.11 -17.34
N SER A 301 -29.32 5.82 -18.45
CA SER A 301 -29.73 5.32 -19.78
C SER A 301 -29.03 4.03 -20.16
N HIS A 302 -29.72 3.12 -20.80
CA HIS A 302 -29.11 1.93 -21.42
C HIS A 302 -28.25 2.27 -22.65
N ASN A 303 -28.37 3.49 -23.18
CA ASN A 303 -27.60 4.01 -24.29
C ASN A 303 -26.86 5.30 -23.83
N PRO A 304 -25.72 5.18 -23.15
CA PRO A 304 -24.97 6.34 -22.67
C PRO A 304 -24.20 7.08 -23.77
N GLU A 305 -24.17 6.53 -25.01
CA GLU A 305 -23.38 7.05 -26.13
C GLU A 305 -23.75 8.51 -26.46
N ASP A 306 -25.04 8.82 -26.56
CA ASP A 306 -25.49 10.18 -26.86
C ASP A 306 -25.03 11.18 -25.78
N MET A 307 -25.08 10.78 -24.51
CA MET A 307 -24.62 11.62 -23.41
C MET A 307 -23.11 11.84 -23.52
N LEU A 308 -22.34 10.77 -23.77
CA LEU A 308 -20.89 10.85 -23.92
C LEU A 308 -20.49 11.72 -25.11
N LEU A 309 -21.10 11.52 -26.28
CA LEU A 309 -20.83 12.33 -27.48
C LEU A 309 -21.13 13.82 -27.22
N ASN A 310 -22.28 14.11 -26.62
CA ASN A 310 -22.63 15.50 -26.27
C ASN A 310 -21.63 16.11 -25.27
N PHE A 311 -21.13 15.33 -24.33
CA PHE A 311 -20.10 15.77 -23.38
C PHE A 311 -18.77 16.03 -24.09
N ILE A 312 -18.33 15.13 -25.00
CA ILE A 312 -17.13 15.33 -25.82
C ILE A 312 -17.28 16.59 -26.68
N PHE A 313 -18.43 16.79 -27.36
CA PHE A 313 -18.66 17.96 -28.19
C PHE A 313 -18.67 19.28 -27.39
N LYS A 314 -19.24 19.28 -26.18
CA LYS A 314 -19.21 20.41 -25.26
C LYS A 314 -17.79 20.89 -24.96
N HIS A 315 -16.88 19.95 -24.72
CA HIS A 315 -15.49 20.24 -24.37
C HIS A 315 -14.56 20.34 -25.57
N ASN A 316 -14.92 19.76 -26.71
CA ASN A 316 -14.15 19.75 -27.95
C ASN A 316 -14.96 20.29 -29.13
N PRO A 317 -15.23 21.58 -29.17
CA PRO A 317 -16.09 22.14 -30.23
C PRO A 317 -15.44 22.11 -31.62
N ASN A 318 -14.13 21.88 -31.72
CA ASN A 318 -13.40 21.71 -32.97
C ASN A 318 -12.81 20.30 -33.09
N PRO A 319 -13.43 19.39 -33.85
CA PRO A 319 -12.91 18.04 -34.02
C PRO A 319 -11.48 17.94 -34.59
N ALA A 320 -11.09 18.89 -35.44
CA ALA A 320 -9.76 18.93 -36.07
C ALA A 320 -8.63 19.34 -35.08
N ALA A 321 -8.99 19.88 -33.93
CA ALA A 321 -8.05 20.27 -32.88
C ALA A 321 -8.71 20.07 -31.49
N PRO A 322 -8.90 18.82 -31.06
CA PRO A 322 -9.53 18.53 -29.80
C PRO A 322 -8.65 19.01 -28.63
N MET A 323 -9.28 19.53 -27.58
CA MET A 323 -8.61 19.92 -26.34
C MET A 323 -8.30 18.68 -25.47
N THR A 324 -9.17 17.69 -25.53
CA THR A 324 -9.00 16.44 -24.79
C THR A 324 -7.80 15.65 -25.30
N SER A 325 -6.85 15.39 -24.41
CA SER A 325 -5.61 14.68 -24.71
C SER A 325 -5.80 13.15 -24.68
N MET A 326 -6.74 12.66 -23.87
CA MET A 326 -6.98 11.22 -23.64
C MET A 326 -8.36 11.00 -23.06
N ILE A 327 -8.99 9.88 -23.48
CA ILE A 327 -10.19 9.33 -22.83
C ILE A 327 -9.75 8.07 -22.07
N VAL A 328 -10.06 7.99 -20.78
CA VAL A 328 -9.73 6.84 -19.93
C VAL A 328 -11.01 6.19 -19.43
N ILE A 329 -11.14 4.89 -19.66
CA ILE A 329 -12.33 4.11 -19.34
C ILE A 329 -11.99 3.05 -18.29
N GLU A 330 -12.80 2.93 -17.24
CA GLU A 330 -12.68 1.84 -16.27
C GLU A 330 -13.08 0.51 -16.92
N GLN A 331 -12.17 -0.48 -16.88
CA GLN A 331 -12.44 -1.81 -17.38
C GLN A 331 -13.17 -2.63 -16.33
N GLU A 332 -14.50 -2.78 -16.45
CA GLU A 332 -15.25 -3.75 -15.67
C GLU A 332 -15.17 -5.17 -16.27
N GLY A 333 -15.20 -6.18 -15.40
CA GLY A 333 -15.00 -7.58 -15.78
C GLY A 333 -16.11 -8.15 -16.66
N GLY A 334 -15.74 -8.80 -17.76
CA GLY A 334 -16.61 -9.70 -18.53
C GLY A 334 -16.68 -9.52 -20.03
N GLY A 335 -16.15 -8.44 -20.61
CA GLY A 335 -16.02 -8.24 -22.06
C GLY A 335 -14.56 -8.28 -22.54
N SER A 336 -14.33 -8.44 -23.86
CA SER A 336 -13.00 -8.20 -24.41
C SER A 336 -12.66 -6.72 -24.27
N PRO A 337 -11.60 -6.35 -23.51
CA PRO A 337 -11.19 -4.96 -23.32
C PRO A 337 -10.91 -4.27 -24.66
N GLU A 338 -10.29 -4.99 -25.57
CA GLU A 338 -9.92 -4.49 -26.92
C GLU A 338 -11.17 -4.15 -27.73
N TYR A 339 -12.26 -4.91 -27.58
CA TYR A 339 -13.52 -4.61 -28.27
C TYR A 339 -14.16 -3.33 -27.73
N ALA A 340 -14.18 -3.14 -26.41
CA ALA A 340 -14.73 -1.93 -25.81
C ALA A 340 -13.90 -0.68 -26.20
N LYS A 341 -12.58 -0.76 -26.15
CA LYS A 341 -11.68 0.31 -26.59
C LYS A 341 -11.96 0.69 -28.04
N LYS A 342 -11.94 -0.31 -28.94
CA LYS A 342 -12.16 -0.09 -30.37
C LYS A 342 -13.56 0.49 -30.63
N TYR A 343 -14.56 0.02 -29.94
CA TYR A 343 -15.94 0.55 -30.04
C TYR A 343 -15.99 2.06 -29.74
N PHE A 344 -15.37 2.51 -28.66
CA PHE A 344 -15.33 3.93 -28.33
C PHE A 344 -14.47 4.73 -29.33
N GLU A 345 -13.34 4.21 -29.78
CA GLU A 345 -12.50 4.84 -30.79
C GLU A 345 -13.26 5.01 -32.11
N ASP A 346 -13.91 3.96 -32.59
CA ASP A 346 -14.71 4.00 -33.83
C ASP A 346 -15.85 5.01 -33.70
N MET A 347 -16.56 5.04 -32.55
CA MET A 347 -17.67 5.95 -32.28
C MET A 347 -17.25 7.42 -32.36
N ILE A 348 -16.13 7.82 -31.70
CA ILE A 348 -15.69 9.23 -31.73
C ILE A 348 -15.07 9.58 -33.09
N THR A 349 -14.43 8.65 -33.78
CA THR A 349 -13.85 8.86 -35.12
C THR A 349 -14.91 9.12 -36.16
N GLU A 350 -16.09 8.52 -36.07
CA GLU A 350 -17.23 8.81 -36.97
C GLU A 350 -17.61 10.30 -36.97
N PHE A 351 -17.38 11.01 -35.84
CA PHE A 351 -17.62 12.45 -35.71
C PHE A 351 -16.38 13.31 -35.97
N GLY A 352 -15.30 12.70 -36.47
CA GLY A 352 -14.07 13.40 -36.87
C GLY A 352 -13.08 13.66 -35.76
N TYR A 353 -13.25 13.07 -34.57
CA TYR A 353 -12.32 13.18 -33.46
C TYR A 353 -11.24 12.10 -33.51
N ASP A 354 -9.97 12.52 -33.36
CA ASP A 354 -8.81 11.65 -33.15
C ASP A 354 -8.31 11.83 -31.72
N ILE A 355 -9.03 11.24 -30.75
CA ILE A 355 -8.67 11.26 -29.34
C ILE A 355 -8.36 9.84 -28.91
N PRO A 356 -7.15 9.59 -28.37
CA PRO A 356 -6.78 8.24 -27.94
C PRO A 356 -7.65 7.78 -26.76
N VAL A 357 -8.01 6.50 -26.75
CA VAL A 357 -8.80 5.85 -25.70
C VAL A 357 -7.94 4.81 -24.97
N GLU A 358 -7.92 4.83 -23.65
CA GLU A 358 -7.23 3.83 -22.83
C GLU A 358 -8.18 3.15 -21.85
N LEU A 359 -7.99 1.84 -21.69
CA LEU A 359 -8.73 1.06 -20.68
C LEU A 359 -7.85 0.83 -19.47
N LYS A 360 -8.38 1.09 -18.29
CA LYS A 360 -7.67 0.83 -17.02
C LYS A 360 -8.45 -0.11 -16.13
N LYS A 361 -7.78 -1.18 -15.72
CA LYS A 361 -8.32 -2.11 -14.74
C LYS A 361 -8.24 -1.49 -13.35
N PRO A 362 -9.35 -1.43 -12.59
CA PRO A 362 -9.34 -0.89 -11.25
C PRO A 362 -8.44 -1.72 -10.32
N GLN A 363 -7.69 -1.04 -9.45
CA GLN A 363 -6.85 -1.65 -8.42
C GLN A 363 -7.33 -1.23 -7.03
N GLY A 364 -7.71 -2.21 -6.21
CA GLY A 364 -8.29 -1.95 -4.90
C GLY A 364 -9.79 -1.64 -4.95
N ASN A 365 -10.38 -1.33 -3.80
CA ASN A 365 -11.78 -0.94 -3.71
C ASN A 365 -11.97 0.55 -4.04
N LYS A 366 -13.23 0.97 -4.26
CA LYS A 366 -13.59 2.35 -4.61
C LYS A 366 -13.08 3.38 -3.60
N TYR A 367 -13.18 3.10 -2.32
CA TYR A 367 -12.67 3.95 -1.25
C TYR A 367 -11.15 4.18 -1.34
N GLN A 368 -10.39 3.10 -1.54
CA GLN A 368 -8.93 3.19 -1.70
C GLN A 368 -8.51 3.97 -2.95
N ARG A 369 -9.25 3.81 -4.05
CA ARG A 369 -8.98 4.52 -5.31
C ARG A 369 -9.27 6.03 -5.22
N ALA A 370 -10.26 6.41 -4.41
CA ALA A 370 -10.65 7.81 -4.21
C ALA A 370 -9.71 8.57 -3.26
N ARG A 371 -8.98 7.89 -2.36
CA ARG A 371 -8.11 8.53 -1.36
C ARG A 371 -7.16 9.58 -1.95
N PRO A 372 -6.40 9.30 -3.03
CA PRO A 372 -5.48 10.29 -3.60
C PRO A 372 -6.19 11.54 -4.12
N LEU A 373 -7.39 11.40 -4.72
CA LEU A 373 -8.19 12.52 -5.18
C LEU A 373 -8.72 13.36 -4.02
N MET A 374 -9.30 12.72 -3.01
CA MET A 374 -9.84 13.40 -1.83
C MET A 374 -8.74 14.15 -1.06
N HIS A 375 -7.57 13.55 -0.93
CA HIS A 375 -6.40 14.21 -0.36
C HIS A 375 -6.01 15.46 -1.18
N SER A 376 -5.92 15.33 -2.50
CA SER A 376 -5.58 16.46 -3.39
C SER A 376 -6.58 17.61 -3.30
N ILE A 377 -7.89 17.33 -3.20
CA ILE A 377 -8.93 18.33 -2.98
C ILE A 377 -8.78 18.97 -1.60
N ARG A 378 -8.63 18.16 -0.52
CA ARG A 378 -8.47 18.65 0.85
C ARG A 378 -7.34 19.65 1.00
N TYR A 379 -6.20 19.42 0.37
CA TYR A 379 -5.02 20.30 0.43
C TYR A 379 -4.98 21.36 -0.69
N GLY A 380 -6.02 21.45 -1.51
CA GLY A 380 -6.18 22.50 -2.51
C GLY A 380 -5.35 22.34 -3.77
N ASN A 381 -4.76 21.18 -3.99
CA ASN A 381 -4.03 20.86 -5.23
C ASN A 381 -4.98 20.53 -6.38
N THR A 382 -6.16 19.99 -6.10
CA THR A 382 -7.26 19.85 -7.04
C THR A 382 -8.34 20.86 -6.72
N LYS A 383 -8.71 21.68 -7.69
CA LYS A 383 -9.80 22.67 -7.62
C LYS A 383 -11.05 22.14 -8.32
N LEU A 384 -12.20 22.64 -7.91
CA LEU A 384 -13.50 22.23 -8.40
C LEU A 384 -14.17 23.42 -9.11
N ASN A 385 -14.68 23.22 -10.33
CA ASN A 385 -15.43 24.25 -11.01
C ASN A 385 -16.78 24.47 -10.33
N GLU A 386 -16.99 25.65 -9.77
CA GLU A 386 -18.24 26.02 -9.10
C GLU A 386 -19.47 25.96 -10.00
N ASN A 387 -19.26 26.03 -11.33
CA ASN A 387 -20.32 25.99 -12.34
C ASN A 387 -20.42 24.64 -13.06
N ALA A 388 -19.68 23.61 -12.61
CA ALA A 388 -19.77 22.29 -13.22
C ALA A 388 -21.15 21.64 -12.97
N ASP A 389 -21.67 20.98 -14.00
CA ASP A 389 -22.84 20.13 -13.83
C ASP A 389 -22.56 19.05 -12.78
N TYR A 390 -23.55 18.67 -11.96
CA TYR A 390 -23.42 17.65 -10.90
C TYR A 390 -22.35 17.90 -9.83
N ILE A 391 -21.80 19.12 -9.68
CA ILE A 391 -20.74 19.38 -8.69
C ILE A 391 -21.19 19.10 -7.25
N HIS A 392 -22.42 19.41 -6.90
CA HIS A 392 -22.96 19.12 -5.57
C HIS A 392 -23.18 17.63 -5.35
N ASP A 393 -23.62 16.87 -6.37
CA ASP A 393 -23.70 15.41 -6.31
C ASP A 393 -22.34 14.77 -6.11
N PHE A 394 -21.28 15.27 -6.78
CA PHE A 394 -19.91 14.84 -6.58
C PHE A 394 -19.43 15.09 -5.14
N ILE A 395 -19.73 16.27 -4.60
CA ILE A 395 -19.40 16.59 -3.20
C ILE A 395 -20.14 15.63 -2.25
N ASP A 396 -21.43 15.38 -2.47
CA ASP A 396 -22.21 14.45 -1.67
C ASP A 396 -21.63 13.03 -1.73
N GLU A 397 -21.33 12.51 -2.92
CA GLU A 397 -20.68 11.22 -3.09
C GLU A 397 -19.31 11.16 -2.36
N SER A 398 -18.54 12.25 -2.42
CA SER A 398 -17.21 12.33 -1.80
C SER A 398 -17.27 12.21 -0.28
N ILE A 399 -18.21 12.85 0.38
CA ILE A 399 -18.37 12.81 1.84
C ILE A 399 -19.07 11.52 2.31
N GLU A 400 -19.88 10.88 1.46
CA GLU A 400 -20.60 9.62 1.77
C GLU A 400 -19.76 8.37 1.50
N LEU A 401 -18.52 8.51 0.97
CA LEU A 401 -17.63 7.39 0.71
C LEU A 401 -17.41 6.54 1.95
N SER A 402 -17.73 5.25 1.83
CA SER A 402 -17.63 4.29 2.93
C SER A 402 -16.52 3.28 2.69
N PRO A 403 -15.65 3.02 3.70
CA PRO A 403 -14.59 2.02 3.61
C PRO A 403 -15.08 0.60 3.33
N ASP A 404 -16.29 0.26 3.79
CA ASP A 404 -16.90 -1.06 3.63
C ASP A 404 -17.73 -1.20 2.33
N GLY A 405 -17.72 -0.16 1.50
CA GLY A 405 -18.43 -0.13 0.21
C GLY A 405 -19.94 -0.09 0.31
N LYS A 406 -20.49 0.15 1.51
CA LYS A 406 -21.93 0.31 1.71
C LYS A 406 -22.34 1.76 1.44
N GLY A 407 -23.51 1.96 0.88
CA GLY A 407 -24.07 3.28 0.59
C GLY A 407 -24.38 3.48 -0.89
N ARG A 408 -24.47 4.74 -1.31
CA ARG A 408 -24.67 5.14 -2.71
C ARG A 408 -23.42 4.76 -3.53
N SER A 409 -23.60 4.30 -4.77
CA SER A 409 -22.48 4.09 -5.69
C SER A 409 -21.82 5.44 -6.02
N PRO A 410 -20.52 5.63 -5.79
CA PRO A 410 -19.84 6.91 -5.97
C PRO A 410 -19.33 7.07 -7.42
N ASN A 411 -20.25 7.06 -8.42
CA ASN A 411 -19.87 6.99 -9.83
C ASN A 411 -19.13 8.23 -10.33
N LEU A 412 -19.50 9.42 -9.86
CA LEU A 412 -18.80 10.68 -10.19
C LEU A 412 -17.40 10.69 -9.56
N VAL A 413 -17.27 10.20 -8.33
CA VAL A 413 -15.97 10.06 -7.65
C VAL A 413 -15.11 9.02 -8.33
N ASP A 414 -15.68 7.89 -8.77
CA ASP A 414 -14.93 6.85 -9.48
C ASP A 414 -14.37 7.37 -10.82
N SER A 415 -15.19 8.06 -11.62
CA SER A 415 -14.74 8.66 -12.89
C SER A 415 -13.61 9.68 -12.69
N ALA A 416 -13.72 10.56 -11.66
CA ALA A 416 -12.70 11.57 -11.35
C ALA A 416 -11.42 10.92 -10.78
N SER A 417 -11.56 9.90 -9.93
CA SER A 417 -10.42 9.15 -9.39
C SER A 417 -9.66 8.40 -10.48
N LEU A 418 -10.38 7.84 -11.46
CA LEU A 418 -9.79 7.18 -12.62
C LEU A 418 -8.94 8.16 -13.45
N ALA A 419 -9.50 9.32 -13.80
CA ALA A 419 -8.78 10.34 -14.58
C ALA A 419 -7.53 10.83 -13.86
N ARG A 420 -7.64 11.17 -12.56
CA ARG A 420 -6.51 11.61 -11.74
C ARG A 420 -5.43 10.53 -11.60
N ASN A 421 -5.82 9.32 -11.25
CA ASN A 421 -4.85 8.24 -11.07
C ASN A 421 -4.12 7.93 -12.37
N TYR A 422 -4.79 8.00 -13.53
CA TYR A 422 -4.16 7.87 -14.85
C TYR A 422 -3.15 9.01 -15.10
N LEU A 423 -3.52 10.25 -14.82
CA LEU A 423 -2.63 11.42 -14.96
C LEU A 423 -1.30 11.19 -14.21
N HIS A 424 -1.38 10.76 -12.96
CA HIS A 424 -0.21 10.59 -12.11
C HIS A 424 0.63 9.35 -12.44
N THR A 425 0.00 8.21 -12.78
CA THR A 425 0.72 6.95 -12.99
C THR A 425 1.29 6.80 -14.38
N GLU A 426 0.65 7.37 -15.40
CA GLU A 426 1.04 7.17 -16.80
C GLU A 426 1.63 8.43 -17.45
N ILE A 427 1.07 9.60 -17.18
CA ILE A 427 1.52 10.83 -17.83
C ILE A 427 2.68 11.46 -17.07
N LEU A 428 2.48 11.87 -15.83
CA LEU A 428 3.49 12.61 -15.06
C LEU A 428 4.70 11.75 -14.72
N ARG A 429 4.50 10.47 -14.39
CA ARG A 429 5.61 9.55 -14.10
C ARG A 429 6.53 9.33 -15.30
N ASN A 430 5.96 9.23 -16.51
CA ASN A 430 6.77 9.03 -17.73
C ASN A 430 7.56 10.29 -18.10
N GLN A 431 7.06 11.49 -17.79
CA GLN A 431 7.80 12.74 -18.01
C GLN A 431 9.03 12.89 -17.11
N THR A 432 8.97 12.42 -15.86
CA THR A 432 10.12 12.43 -14.93
C THR A 432 11.25 11.53 -15.41
N HIS A 433 10.95 10.41 -16.07
CA HIS A 433 11.98 9.52 -16.65
C HIS A 433 12.69 10.11 -17.88
N ILE A 434 12.02 10.92 -18.68
CA ILE A 434 12.60 11.59 -19.86
C ILE A 434 13.57 12.71 -19.42
N THR A 435 13.25 13.45 -18.37
CA THR A 435 14.08 14.55 -17.87
C THR A 435 15.37 14.08 -17.18
N VAL A 436 15.37 12.89 -16.58
CA VAL A 436 16.56 12.28 -15.97
C VAL A 436 17.50 11.67 -17.03
N GLY A 437 16.95 11.15 -18.13
CA GLY A 437 17.74 10.56 -19.22
C GLY A 437 18.54 11.57 -20.06
N THR A 438 18.16 12.85 -20.09
CA THR A 438 18.82 13.90 -20.88
C THR A 438 19.93 14.67 -20.12
N ARG A 439 20.17 14.37 -18.84
CA ARG A 439 21.24 15.02 -18.04
C ARG A 439 22.53 14.19 -17.85
N ILE A 440 22.64 13.01 -18.49
CA ILE A 440 23.86 12.15 -18.40
C ILE A 440 24.60 12.08 -19.75
N GLY A 441 24.47 13.10 -20.59
CA GLY A 441 25.18 13.20 -21.86
C GLY A 441 25.67 14.62 -22.14
N GLY A 442 26.61 15.09 -21.30
CA GLY A 442 27.30 16.35 -21.49
C GLY A 442 28.64 16.33 -20.77
#